data_20d7cb5ed223348e54075d4c6b55f409
#
_entry.id   20d7cb5ed223348e54075d4c6b55f409
#
_cell.length_a   1.000
_cell.length_b   1.000
_cell.length_c   1.000
_cell.angle_alpha   90.00
_cell.angle_beta   90.00
_cell.angle_gamma   90.00
#
_symmetry.space_group_name_H-M   'P 1'
#
loop_
_entity.id
_entity.type
_entity.pdbx_description
1 polymer ?
#
loop_
_entity_poly.entity_id
_entity_poly.type
_entity_poly.pdbx_seq_one_letter_code
_entity_poly.pdbx_strand_id
1 'polypeptide(L)'
;MKIVFTGGGTGGHVIPNLAIIAAVKKLAGHAQIFYLGSQDGLERKLAEKTGIEFYAIQTGKLRRYFDWQNAVDALRVPVGIVQALHRLIKIKPQVVFSKGGFVSVPVALAAALLRIPLIIHESDLSPGLATRLTARFAKKICLSFPTTHPGHKIQITGNPVRPIGSAEHGREFLDFGNDLPIVLIAGGSTGAVFLNLLLERSVFALAHKTNVVWLTGAGKLPKMDLPENVRLFDYLDQEYLDVLAAADLVVSRAGANALFEIAAASRPSVLIPLPAESSRGDQVENAKFFEKAGATMVMPQEKAKPHDFAKLVIWLLSDSARLAKIGAAAKNLAPSDAAERIAKIILDAAK
;
A
#
# COMPACT_ATOMS: atom_id res chain seq x y z
N MET A 1 6.61 28.01 0.76
CA MET A 1 5.34 27.32 0.48
C MET A 1 5.09 26.29 1.57
N LYS A 2 3.88 26.22 2.15
CA LYS A 2 3.51 25.30 3.23
C LYS A 2 2.49 24.29 2.70
N ILE A 3 2.74 23.01 2.92
CA ILE A 3 1.91 21.90 2.45
C ILE A 3 1.58 21.00 3.64
N VAL A 4 0.31 20.69 3.82
CA VAL A 4 -0.13 19.74 4.84
C VAL A 4 -0.46 18.41 4.18
N PHE A 5 0.13 17.33 4.70
CA PHE A 5 -0.20 15.95 4.36
C PHE A 5 -1.08 15.34 5.43
N THR A 6 -1.99 14.46 5.01
CA THR A 6 -2.81 13.65 5.92
C THR A 6 -3.11 12.29 5.30
N GLY A 7 -3.38 11.33 6.14
CA GLY A 7 -3.67 9.95 5.78
C GLY A 7 -3.06 9.03 6.81
N GLY A 8 -3.74 7.96 7.15
CA GLY A 8 -3.24 7.08 8.21
C GLY A 8 -4.17 5.93 8.52
N GLY A 9 -3.91 5.29 9.65
CA GLY A 9 -4.63 4.11 10.11
C GLY A 9 -4.04 2.79 9.60
N THR A 10 -3.32 2.79 8.48
CA THR A 10 -2.58 1.63 7.95
C THR A 10 -1.34 2.08 7.18
N GLY A 11 -0.34 1.19 7.03
CA GLY A 11 0.85 1.44 6.21
C GLY A 11 0.50 1.83 4.77
N GLY A 12 -0.63 1.33 4.26
CA GLY A 12 -1.12 1.64 2.92
C GLY A 12 -1.46 3.11 2.65
N HIS A 13 -1.70 3.91 3.69
CA HIS A 13 -1.95 5.35 3.54
C HIS A 13 -0.73 6.20 3.93
N VAL A 14 0.23 5.64 4.64
CA VAL A 14 1.38 6.39 5.17
C VAL A 14 2.59 6.28 4.26
N ILE A 15 2.96 5.05 3.87
CA ILE A 15 4.16 4.80 3.04
C ILE A 15 4.10 5.57 1.70
N PRO A 16 2.97 5.56 0.96
CA PRO A 16 2.87 6.35 -0.27
C PRO A 16 2.99 7.86 -0.04
N ASN A 17 2.54 8.38 1.11
CA ASN A 17 2.75 9.78 1.47
C ASN A 17 4.23 10.15 1.52
N LEU A 18 5.07 9.26 2.08
CA LEU A 18 6.52 9.51 2.15
C LEU A 18 7.15 9.58 0.76
N ALA A 19 6.74 8.72 -0.18
CA ALA A 19 7.20 8.78 -1.56
C ALA A 19 6.82 10.10 -2.25
N ILE A 20 5.57 10.57 -2.05
CA ILE A 20 5.11 11.86 -2.59
C ILE A 20 5.87 13.03 -1.93
N ILE A 21 6.08 13.00 -0.62
CA ILE A 21 6.82 14.03 0.12
C ILE A 21 8.26 14.12 -0.40
N ALA A 22 8.91 12.99 -0.64
CA ALA A 22 10.26 12.97 -1.23
C ALA A 22 10.27 13.62 -2.63
N ALA A 23 9.26 13.33 -3.46
CA ALA A 23 9.11 13.95 -4.77
C ALA A 23 8.83 15.46 -4.67
N VAL A 24 7.99 15.91 -3.72
CA VAL A 24 7.75 17.35 -3.46
C VAL A 24 9.03 18.05 -3.02
N LYS A 25 9.80 17.46 -2.10
CA LYS A 25 11.09 18.04 -1.65
C LYS A 25 12.10 18.11 -2.80
N LYS A 26 12.13 17.12 -3.69
CA LYS A 26 13.00 17.13 -4.89
C LYS A 26 12.63 18.27 -5.87
N LEU A 27 11.32 18.51 -6.08
CA LEU A 27 10.83 19.51 -7.03
C LEU A 27 10.78 20.92 -6.44
N ALA A 28 10.60 21.06 -5.11
CA ALA A 28 10.46 22.32 -4.40
C ALA A 28 11.13 22.23 -3.01
N GLY A 29 12.46 22.29 -2.99
CA GLY A 29 13.28 22.11 -1.78
C GLY A 29 12.98 23.10 -0.64
N HIS A 30 12.38 24.26 -0.96
CA HIS A 30 11.94 25.27 0.02
C HIS A 30 10.55 24.99 0.62
N ALA A 31 9.86 23.94 0.19
CA ALA A 31 8.52 23.59 0.71
C ALA A 31 8.61 23.11 2.16
N GLN A 32 7.85 23.72 3.04
CA GLN A 32 7.66 23.30 4.42
C GLN A 32 6.52 22.27 4.46
N ILE A 33 6.84 21.07 4.94
CA ILE A 33 5.91 19.94 4.99
C ILE A 33 5.44 19.73 6.44
N PHE A 34 4.14 19.64 6.60
CA PHE A 34 3.49 19.32 7.87
C PHE A 34 2.64 18.06 7.70
N TYR A 35 2.52 17.27 8.75
CA TYR A 35 1.66 16.09 8.75
C TYR A 35 0.61 16.17 9.86
N LEU A 36 -0.66 16.00 9.52
CA LEU A 36 -1.76 15.87 10.46
C LEU A 36 -2.27 14.44 10.46
N GLY A 37 -2.22 13.76 11.62
CA GLY A 37 -2.57 12.35 11.74
C GLY A 37 -3.09 11.97 13.12
N SER A 38 -3.36 10.67 13.33
CA SER A 38 -3.79 10.18 14.66
C SER A 38 -2.62 10.11 15.65
N GLN A 39 -2.94 10.20 16.93
CA GLN A 39 -1.93 10.27 18.00
C GLN A 39 -1.04 9.02 18.06
N ASP A 40 -1.63 7.84 17.94
CA ASP A 40 -0.96 6.55 18.12
C ASP A 40 -0.79 5.79 16.81
N GLY A 41 -0.92 6.48 15.67
CA GLY A 41 -0.83 5.88 14.35
C GLY A 41 0.60 5.64 13.87
N LEU A 42 0.76 4.74 12.90
CA LEU A 42 2.03 4.50 12.21
C LEU A 42 2.57 5.78 11.56
N GLU A 43 1.67 6.66 11.12
CA GLU A 43 1.98 7.95 10.50
C GLU A 43 2.81 8.86 11.41
N ARG A 44 2.59 8.83 12.73
CA ARG A 44 3.37 9.60 13.68
C ARG A 44 4.82 9.12 13.71
N LYS A 45 5.03 7.82 13.91
CA LYS A 45 6.38 7.22 13.97
C LYS A 45 7.19 7.49 12.70
N LEU A 46 6.54 7.38 11.53
CA LEU A 46 7.19 7.60 10.24
C LEU A 46 7.47 9.08 9.97
N ALA A 47 6.57 9.99 10.33
CA ALA A 47 6.79 11.43 10.23
C ALA A 47 7.96 11.88 11.12
N GLU A 48 8.00 11.42 12.38
CA GLU A 48 9.09 11.70 13.32
C GLU A 48 10.44 11.17 12.79
N LYS A 49 10.48 9.93 12.27
CA LYS A 49 11.70 9.33 11.67
C LYS A 49 12.23 10.15 10.47
N THR A 50 11.36 10.82 9.74
CA THR A 50 11.72 11.61 8.54
C THR A 50 11.90 13.12 8.81
N GLY A 51 11.81 13.54 10.09
CA GLY A 51 11.94 14.94 10.49
C GLY A 51 10.80 15.85 9.99
N ILE A 52 9.63 15.28 9.70
CA ILE A 52 8.43 16.02 9.30
C ILE A 52 7.68 16.47 10.57
N GLU A 53 7.33 17.75 10.62
CA GLU A 53 6.57 18.31 11.74
C GLU A 53 5.18 17.67 11.80
N PHE A 54 4.89 16.96 12.89
CA PHE A 54 3.67 16.18 13.08
C PHE A 54 2.74 16.81 14.10
N TYR A 55 1.45 16.85 13.77
CA TYR A 55 0.39 17.27 14.67
C TYR A 55 -0.66 16.18 14.83
N ALA A 56 -0.84 15.73 16.06
CA ALA A 56 -1.88 14.77 16.39
C ALA A 56 -3.26 15.44 16.43
N ILE A 57 -4.25 14.73 15.89
CA ILE A 57 -5.67 15.10 15.95
C ILE A 57 -6.51 13.89 16.37
N GLN A 58 -7.67 14.15 16.95
CA GLN A 58 -8.66 13.11 17.22
C GLN A 58 -9.24 12.59 15.91
N THR A 59 -9.36 11.27 15.81
CA THR A 59 -9.90 10.59 14.63
C THR A 59 -10.87 9.50 15.06
N GLY A 60 -11.92 9.28 14.28
CA GLY A 60 -12.90 8.22 14.54
C GLY A 60 -12.80 7.13 13.47
N LYS A 61 -12.68 5.88 13.88
CA LYS A 61 -12.66 4.72 12.98
C LYS A 61 -14.09 4.15 12.90
N LEU A 62 -14.77 4.37 11.78
CA LEU A 62 -16.06 3.75 11.53
C LEU A 62 -15.87 2.24 11.22
N ARG A 63 -16.25 1.38 12.18
CA ARG A 63 -16.25 -0.07 12.01
C ARG A 63 -17.54 -0.50 11.30
N ARG A 64 -17.49 -1.55 10.50
CA ARG A 64 -18.62 -2.02 9.71
C ARG A 64 -19.59 -2.92 10.46
N TYR A 65 -19.16 -3.47 11.58
CA TYR A 65 -20.00 -4.23 12.48
C TYR A 65 -20.55 -3.32 13.59
N PHE A 66 -21.65 -3.73 14.17
CA PHE A 66 -22.23 -3.01 15.30
C PHE A 66 -21.24 -3.05 16.47
N ASP A 67 -20.73 -1.87 16.81
CA ASP A 67 -19.82 -1.68 17.93
C ASP A 67 -20.18 -0.33 18.56
N TRP A 68 -20.44 -0.32 19.86
CA TRP A 68 -20.74 0.93 20.59
C TRP A 68 -19.62 1.95 20.46
N GLN A 69 -18.38 1.49 20.23
CA GLN A 69 -17.24 2.37 19.93
C GLN A 69 -17.45 3.20 18.65
N ASN A 70 -18.32 2.79 17.73
CA ASN A 70 -18.68 3.60 16.57
C ASN A 70 -19.38 4.90 16.99
N ALA A 71 -20.18 4.89 18.06
CA ALA A 71 -20.80 6.10 18.60
C ALA A 71 -19.77 7.04 19.23
N VAL A 72 -18.82 6.49 20.00
CA VAL A 72 -17.70 7.27 20.57
C VAL A 72 -16.83 7.83 19.47
N ASP A 73 -16.49 7.04 18.46
CA ASP A 73 -15.67 7.46 17.34
C ASP A 73 -16.39 8.51 16.46
N ALA A 74 -17.72 8.44 16.34
CA ALA A 74 -18.51 9.47 15.69
C ALA A 74 -18.39 10.83 16.39
N LEU A 75 -18.35 10.85 17.74
CA LEU A 75 -18.14 12.08 18.54
C LEU A 75 -16.70 12.59 18.46
N ARG A 76 -15.71 11.74 18.20
CA ARG A 76 -14.30 12.16 18.00
C ARG A 76 -14.08 12.91 16.69
N VAL A 77 -14.88 12.64 15.65
CA VAL A 77 -14.72 13.31 14.34
C VAL A 77 -14.95 14.82 14.43
N PRO A 78 -16.03 15.35 15.03
CA PRO A 78 -16.19 16.78 15.25
C PRO A 78 -15.03 17.43 16.02
N VAL A 79 -14.56 16.77 17.10
CA VAL A 79 -13.39 17.26 17.86
C VAL A 79 -12.15 17.31 16.96
N GLY A 80 -11.91 16.28 16.18
CA GLY A 80 -10.82 16.23 15.20
C GLY A 80 -10.91 17.34 14.15
N ILE A 81 -12.12 17.69 13.69
CA ILE A 81 -12.34 18.80 12.75
C ILE A 81 -11.93 20.13 13.41
N VAL A 82 -12.34 20.40 14.65
CA VAL A 82 -11.99 21.62 15.38
C VAL A 82 -10.47 21.70 15.61
N GLN A 83 -9.84 20.59 15.99
CA GLN A 83 -8.38 20.51 16.14
C GLN A 83 -7.67 20.76 14.81
N ALA A 84 -8.14 20.15 13.71
CA ALA A 84 -7.58 20.36 12.38
C ALA A 84 -7.76 21.81 11.92
N LEU A 85 -8.94 22.44 12.14
CA LEU A 85 -9.18 23.84 11.86
C LEU A 85 -8.15 24.75 12.58
N HIS A 86 -7.98 24.54 13.89
CA HIS A 86 -7.01 25.30 14.69
C HIS A 86 -5.58 25.17 14.14
N ARG A 87 -5.17 23.96 13.75
CA ARG A 87 -3.83 23.73 13.18
C ARG A 87 -3.70 24.36 11.80
N LEU A 88 -4.68 24.18 10.91
CA LEU A 88 -4.64 24.78 9.57
C LEU A 88 -4.64 26.31 9.60
N ILE A 89 -5.38 26.96 10.53
CA ILE A 89 -5.36 28.41 10.74
C ILE A 89 -3.97 28.89 11.18
N LYS A 90 -3.28 28.13 12.05
CA LYS A 90 -1.91 28.47 12.50
C LYS A 90 -0.86 28.24 11.42
N ILE A 91 -0.92 27.10 10.72
CA ILE A 91 0.04 26.72 9.67
C ILE A 91 -0.14 27.63 8.44
N LYS A 92 -1.38 27.96 8.06
CA LYS A 92 -1.77 28.65 6.82
C LYS A 92 -1.20 27.98 5.58
N PRO A 93 -1.51 26.67 5.34
CA PRO A 93 -0.99 25.99 4.18
C PRO A 93 -1.66 26.45 2.90
N GLN A 94 -0.95 26.41 1.79
CA GLN A 94 -1.46 26.68 0.46
C GLN A 94 -2.27 25.52 -0.12
N VAL A 95 -1.99 24.29 0.34
CA VAL A 95 -2.67 23.09 -0.12
C VAL A 95 -2.66 22.00 0.96
N VAL A 96 -3.70 21.21 0.99
CA VAL A 96 -3.80 19.97 1.78
C VAL A 96 -3.83 18.77 0.84
N PHE A 97 -2.97 17.78 1.10
CA PHE A 97 -2.97 16.50 0.40
C PHE A 97 -3.50 15.39 1.31
N SER A 98 -4.47 14.64 0.84
CA SER A 98 -5.10 13.51 1.54
C SER A 98 -4.85 12.21 0.80
N LYS A 99 -4.15 11.25 1.46
CA LYS A 99 -3.99 9.88 0.95
C LYS A 99 -5.18 8.98 1.29
N GLY A 100 -6.15 9.50 2.03
CA GLY A 100 -7.31 8.74 2.46
C GLY A 100 -7.12 8.07 3.84
N GLY A 101 -7.98 7.08 4.12
CA GLY A 101 -8.13 6.51 5.44
C GLY A 101 -8.98 7.40 6.35
N PHE A 102 -9.53 6.81 7.44
CA PHE A 102 -10.42 7.54 8.37
C PHE A 102 -9.74 8.74 9.03
N VAL A 103 -8.42 8.70 9.17
CA VAL A 103 -7.59 9.76 9.75
C VAL A 103 -7.65 11.06 8.94
N SER A 104 -7.81 10.97 7.63
CA SER A 104 -7.81 12.13 6.75
C SER A 104 -9.13 12.91 6.72
N VAL A 105 -10.24 12.29 7.14
CA VAL A 105 -11.58 12.90 7.03
C VAL A 105 -11.70 14.23 7.79
N PRO A 106 -11.32 14.32 9.08
CA PRO A 106 -11.37 15.60 9.80
C PRO A 106 -10.54 16.71 9.14
N VAL A 107 -9.34 16.37 8.66
CA VAL A 107 -8.44 17.35 8.02
C VAL A 107 -8.99 17.83 6.69
N ALA A 108 -9.52 16.90 5.87
CA ALA A 108 -10.12 17.24 4.58
C ALA A 108 -11.36 18.14 4.73
N LEU A 109 -12.20 17.87 5.74
CA LEU A 109 -13.36 18.71 6.04
C LEU A 109 -12.95 20.09 6.57
N ALA A 110 -11.96 20.16 7.45
CA ALA A 110 -11.40 21.41 7.93
C ALA A 110 -10.79 22.25 6.79
N ALA A 111 -10.04 21.61 5.86
CA ALA A 111 -9.52 22.29 4.68
C ALA A 111 -10.65 22.84 3.79
N ALA A 112 -11.72 22.08 3.61
CA ALA A 112 -12.89 22.53 2.84
C ALA A 112 -13.57 23.76 3.49
N LEU A 113 -13.75 23.75 4.81
CA LEU A 113 -14.33 24.88 5.56
C LEU A 113 -13.47 26.14 5.43
N LEU A 114 -12.15 26.00 5.43
CA LEU A 114 -11.20 27.12 5.26
C LEU A 114 -10.93 27.46 3.79
N ARG A 115 -11.59 26.79 2.85
CA ARG A 115 -11.40 26.95 1.40
C ARG A 115 -9.95 26.76 0.95
N ILE A 116 -9.19 25.93 1.69
CA ILE A 116 -7.83 25.53 1.31
C ILE A 116 -7.95 24.45 0.22
N PRO A 117 -7.21 24.58 -0.91
CA PRO A 117 -7.20 23.56 -1.96
C PRO A 117 -6.91 22.16 -1.41
N LEU A 118 -7.79 21.20 -1.70
CA LEU A 118 -7.67 19.82 -1.27
C LEU A 118 -7.37 18.93 -2.48
N ILE A 119 -6.29 18.17 -2.41
CA ILE A 119 -5.94 17.13 -3.37
C ILE A 119 -6.11 15.80 -2.67
N ILE A 120 -6.78 14.85 -3.32
CA ILE A 120 -7.02 13.50 -2.78
C ILE A 120 -6.34 12.47 -3.69
N HIS A 121 -5.81 11.41 -3.10
CA HIS A 121 -5.37 10.24 -3.84
C HIS A 121 -6.14 9.00 -3.39
N GLU A 122 -6.62 8.20 -4.35
CA GLU A 122 -7.26 6.91 -4.11
C GLU A 122 -6.39 5.78 -4.68
N SER A 123 -6.11 4.79 -3.85
CA SER A 123 -5.26 3.65 -4.22
C SER A 123 -6.01 2.50 -4.83
N ASP A 124 -7.20 2.21 -4.33
CA ASP A 124 -8.00 1.06 -4.74
C ASP A 124 -8.83 1.38 -5.99
N LEU A 125 -9.23 0.34 -6.71
CA LEU A 125 -10.10 0.48 -7.89
C LEU A 125 -11.46 1.05 -7.48
N SER A 126 -12.04 0.57 -6.36
CA SER A 126 -13.25 1.14 -5.79
C SER A 126 -12.95 2.11 -4.64
N PRO A 127 -13.48 3.36 -4.72
CA PRO A 127 -13.16 4.40 -3.75
C PRO A 127 -13.58 4.02 -2.33
N GLY A 128 -12.68 4.27 -1.37
CA GLY A 128 -12.93 4.12 0.05
C GLY A 128 -13.95 5.12 0.59
N LEU A 129 -14.52 4.85 1.78
CA LEU A 129 -15.50 5.74 2.41
C LEU A 129 -14.94 7.15 2.63
N ALA A 130 -13.70 7.28 3.08
CA ALA A 130 -13.04 8.57 3.27
C ALA A 130 -13.00 9.37 1.97
N THR A 131 -12.60 8.75 0.87
CA THR A 131 -12.59 9.37 -0.47
C THR A 131 -13.99 9.78 -0.89
N ARG A 132 -15.00 8.90 -0.75
CA ARG A 132 -16.40 9.22 -1.09
C ARG A 132 -16.94 10.43 -0.34
N LEU A 133 -16.62 10.55 0.96
CA LEU A 133 -17.07 11.67 1.80
C LEU A 133 -16.41 13.00 1.43
N THR A 134 -15.14 12.95 1.01
CA THR A 134 -14.32 14.15 0.83
C THR A 134 -14.15 14.55 -0.64
N ALA A 135 -14.43 13.66 -1.59
CA ALA A 135 -14.25 13.90 -3.04
C ALA A 135 -14.97 15.15 -3.56
N ARG A 136 -16.17 15.46 -3.04
CA ARG A 136 -16.94 16.66 -3.45
C ARG A 136 -16.19 17.96 -3.19
N PHE A 137 -15.34 17.99 -2.17
CA PHE A 137 -14.55 19.15 -1.75
C PHE A 137 -13.17 19.23 -2.42
N ALA A 138 -12.75 18.15 -3.09
CA ALA A 138 -11.45 18.09 -3.73
C ALA A 138 -11.35 19.03 -4.94
N LYS A 139 -10.21 19.71 -5.06
CA LYS A 139 -9.80 20.45 -6.26
C LYS A 139 -9.35 19.47 -7.35
N LYS A 140 -8.62 18.42 -6.97
CA LYS A 140 -8.22 17.31 -7.83
C LYS A 140 -8.26 15.98 -7.07
N ILE A 141 -8.53 14.89 -7.82
CA ILE A 141 -8.56 13.52 -7.33
C ILE A 141 -7.61 12.70 -8.19
N CYS A 142 -6.52 12.25 -7.60
CA CYS A 142 -5.54 11.37 -8.22
C CYS A 142 -5.98 9.91 -8.02
N LEU A 143 -6.00 9.14 -9.08
CA LEU A 143 -6.38 7.72 -9.03
C LEU A 143 -5.21 6.83 -9.44
N SER A 144 -5.05 5.70 -8.74
CA SER A 144 -4.08 4.67 -9.12
C SER A 144 -4.53 3.87 -10.32
N PHE A 145 -5.83 3.60 -10.42
CA PHE A 145 -6.43 2.82 -11.50
C PHE A 145 -7.15 3.71 -12.53
N PRO A 146 -7.23 3.29 -13.79
CA PRO A 146 -8.08 3.94 -14.78
C PRO A 146 -9.54 3.88 -14.35
N THR A 147 -10.31 4.89 -14.78
CA THR A 147 -11.74 4.97 -14.49
C THR A 147 -12.56 5.13 -15.77
N THR A 148 -13.75 4.56 -15.78
CA THR A 148 -14.73 4.75 -16.86
C THR A 148 -15.54 6.04 -16.74
N HIS A 149 -15.40 6.75 -15.61
CA HIS A 149 -16.12 7.99 -15.33
C HIS A 149 -15.12 9.15 -15.12
N PRO A 150 -14.44 9.59 -16.19
CA PRO A 150 -13.49 10.70 -16.09
C PRO A 150 -14.27 12.01 -15.84
N GLY A 151 -13.99 12.64 -14.70
CA GLY A 151 -14.47 14.00 -14.39
C GLY A 151 -13.31 14.99 -14.50
N HIS A 152 -13.63 16.28 -14.69
CA HIS A 152 -12.61 17.35 -14.79
C HIS A 152 -11.65 17.45 -13.59
N LYS A 153 -12.07 16.90 -12.44
CA LYS A 153 -11.23 16.82 -11.22
C LYS A 153 -10.32 15.59 -11.18
N ILE A 154 -10.60 14.56 -11.99
CA ILE A 154 -9.94 13.25 -11.93
C ILE A 154 -8.68 13.26 -12.78
N GLN A 155 -7.59 12.72 -12.22
CA GLN A 155 -6.34 12.50 -12.93
C GLN A 155 -5.81 11.10 -12.62
N ILE A 156 -5.49 10.34 -13.65
CA ILE A 156 -4.88 9.01 -13.49
C ILE A 156 -3.38 9.23 -13.33
N THR A 157 -2.89 8.99 -12.13
CA THR A 157 -1.48 9.20 -11.76
C THR A 157 -0.71 7.91 -11.59
N GLY A 158 -1.39 6.78 -11.37
CA GLY A 158 -0.80 5.59 -10.81
C GLY A 158 -0.68 5.67 -9.29
N ASN A 159 -0.25 4.59 -8.67
CA ASN A 159 0.00 4.55 -7.23
C ASN A 159 1.46 4.94 -6.93
N PRO A 160 1.72 5.88 -6.03
CA PRO A 160 3.09 6.23 -5.66
C PRO A 160 3.71 5.10 -4.87
N VAL A 161 4.80 4.56 -5.39
CA VAL A 161 5.59 3.51 -4.78
C VAL A 161 6.97 4.05 -4.41
N ARG A 162 7.61 3.40 -3.43
CA ARG A 162 9.02 3.67 -3.10
C ARG A 162 9.92 3.21 -4.27
N PRO A 163 11.10 3.80 -4.44
CA PRO A 163 12.08 3.28 -5.40
C PRO A 163 12.34 1.79 -5.15
N ILE A 164 12.28 0.99 -6.21
CA ILE A 164 12.57 -0.45 -6.10
C ILE A 164 14.07 -0.62 -5.84
N GLY A 165 14.40 -1.58 -4.98
CA GLY A 165 15.75 -1.87 -4.57
C GLY A 165 16.56 -2.68 -5.60
N SER A 166 17.72 -3.19 -5.18
CA SER A 166 18.63 -4.00 -5.97
C SER A 166 18.33 -5.50 -5.78
N ALA A 167 18.18 -6.22 -6.88
CA ALA A 167 18.06 -7.67 -6.84
C ALA A 167 19.35 -8.34 -6.32
N GLU A 168 20.50 -7.77 -6.58
CA GLU A 168 21.82 -8.23 -6.11
C GLU A 168 21.88 -8.12 -4.57
N HIS A 169 21.60 -6.94 -4.00
CA HIS A 169 21.56 -6.76 -2.53
C HIS A 169 20.53 -7.66 -1.88
N GLY A 170 19.37 -7.88 -2.53
CA GLY A 170 18.36 -8.80 -2.01
C GLY A 170 18.84 -10.25 -1.95
N ARG A 171 19.58 -10.72 -2.98
CA ARG A 171 20.17 -12.05 -2.98
C ARG A 171 21.29 -12.19 -1.95
N GLU A 172 22.17 -11.19 -1.83
CA GLU A 172 23.19 -11.13 -0.79
C GLU A 172 22.59 -11.17 0.63
N PHE A 173 21.56 -10.37 0.87
CA PHE A 173 20.86 -10.34 2.17
C PHE A 173 20.23 -11.70 2.52
N LEU A 174 19.66 -12.40 1.55
CA LEU A 174 18.98 -13.67 1.76
C LEU A 174 19.96 -14.84 1.96
N ASP A 175 21.13 -14.80 1.35
CA ASP A 175 22.22 -15.77 1.48
C ASP A 175 21.75 -17.25 1.46
N PHE A 176 21.14 -17.66 0.36
CA PHE A 176 20.65 -19.02 0.24
C PHE A 176 21.74 -20.06 -0.11
N GLY A 177 22.89 -19.63 -0.63
CA GLY A 177 23.99 -20.50 -1.00
C GLY A 177 23.70 -21.46 -2.17
N ASN A 178 22.62 -21.24 -2.93
CA ASN A 178 22.22 -22.03 -4.09
C ASN A 178 21.46 -21.15 -5.12
N ASP A 179 21.26 -21.69 -6.34
CA ASP A 179 20.65 -21.00 -7.46
C ASP A 179 19.16 -21.35 -7.67
N LEU A 180 18.49 -21.93 -6.67
CA LEU A 180 17.06 -22.19 -6.78
C LEU A 180 16.26 -20.87 -6.90
N PRO A 181 15.14 -20.86 -7.65
CA PRO A 181 14.29 -19.68 -7.78
C PRO A 181 13.73 -19.25 -6.43
N ILE A 182 13.67 -17.94 -6.21
CA ILE A 182 13.21 -17.31 -4.96
C ILE A 182 11.71 -17.01 -5.05
N VAL A 183 10.93 -17.56 -4.13
CA VAL A 183 9.50 -17.24 -3.94
C VAL A 183 9.34 -16.38 -2.69
N LEU A 184 8.91 -15.12 -2.89
CA LEU A 184 8.54 -14.23 -1.80
C LEU A 184 7.06 -14.38 -1.46
N ILE A 185 6.74 -14.73 -0.20
CA ILE A 185 5.36 -14.80 0.28
C ILE A 185 5.12 -13.70 1.32
N ALA A 186 4.23 -12.74 1.00
CA ALA A 186 4.00 -11.57 1.82
C ALA A 186 2.49 -11.27 1.99
N GLY A 187 2.01 -11.32 3.22
CA GLY A 187 0.61 -11.04 3.55
C GLY A 187 0.25 -9.55 3.74
N GLY A 188 1.18 -8.63 3.39
CA GLY A 188 1.09 -7.21 3.69
C GLY A 188 1.67 -6.85 5.06
N SER A 189 1.70 -5.55 5.41
CA SER A 189 2.38 -5.03 6.61
C SER A 189 1.91 -5.61 7.94
N THR A 190 0.67 -6.08 8.02
CA THR A 190 0.11 -6.72 9.23
C THR A 190 0.17 -8.25 9.17
N GLY A 191 0.67 -8.81 8.07
CA GLY A 191 0.64 -10.24 7.79
C GLY A 191 -0.77 -10.78 7.53
N ALA A 192 -0.87 -11.99 6.99
CA ALA A 192 -2.13 -12.63 6.65
C ALA A 192 -2.19 -14.05 7.26
N VAL A 193 -3.01 -14.22 8.28
CA VAL A 193 -3.17 -15.51 8.98
C VAL A 193 -3.43 -16.67 8.01
N PHE A 194 -4.33 -16.47 7.04
CA PHE A 194 -4.62 -17.51 6.05
C PHE A 194 -3.39 -17.90 5.22
N LEU A 195 -2.60 -16.93 4.76
CA LEU A 195 -1.38 -17.22 3.99
C LEU A 195 -0.35 -17.95 4.85
N ASN A 196 -0.23 -17.58 6.12
CA ASN A 196 0.66 -18.30 7.04
C ASN A 196 0.23 -19.75 7.22
N LEU A 197 -1.06 -20.02 7.49
CA LEU A 197 -1.60 -21.36 7.62
C LEU A 197 -1.49 -22.18 6.32
N LEU A 198 -1.66 -21.55 5.17
CA LEU A 198 -1.47 -22.17 3.87
C LEU A 198 -0.01 -22.59 3.69
N LEU A 199 0.93 -21.70 4.06
CA LEU A 199 2.35 -21.96 3.90
C LEU A 199 2.87 -22.96 4.91
N GLU A 200 2.46 -22.94 6.17
CA GLU A 200 2.79 -23.99 7.17
C GLU A 200 2.56 -25.39 6.63
N ARG A 201 1.52 -25.57 5.80
CA ARG A 201 1.14 -26.88 5.23
C ARG A 201 1.75 -27.17 3.86
N SER A 202 2.42 -26.21 3.22
CA SER A 202 2.96 -26.34 1.86
C SER A 202 4.45 -26.02 1.74
N VAL A 203 5.07 -25.44 2.76
CA VAL A 203 6.45 -24.95 2.71
C VAL A 203 7.46 -26.06 2.38
N PHE A 204 7.31 -27.26 2.92
CA PHE A 204 8.18 -28.38 2.61
C PHE A 204 8.12 -28.79 1.13
N ALA A 205 6.90 -28.83 0.56
CA ALA A 205 6.73 -29.13 -0.86
C ALA A 205 7.36 -28.06 -1.76
N LEU A 206 7.27 -26.78 -1.37
CA LEU A 206 7.90 -25.68 -2.07
C LEU A 206 9.43 -25.72 -1.95
N ALA A 207 9.96 -25.95 -0.76
CA ALA A 207 11.39 -25.94 -0.48
C ALA A 207 12.18 -27.02 -1.26
N HIS A 208 11.53 -28.09 -1.73
CA HIS A 208 12.19 -29.06 -2.63
C HIS A 208 12.61 -28.46 -3.98
N LYS A 209 12.03 -27.35 -4.43
CA LYS A 209 12.24 -26.78 -5.76
C LYS A 209 12.53 -25.29 -5.76
N THR A 210 12.41 -24.61 -4.61
CA THR A 210 12.51 -23.15 -4.52
C THR A 210 13.16 -22.73 -3.21
N ASN A 211 13.80 -21.57 -3.21
CA ASN A 211 14.10 -20.82 -2.01
C ASN A 211 12.84 -20.04 -1.59
N VAL A 212 12.47 -20.12 -0.33
CA VAL A 212 11.24 -19.49 0.17
C VAL A 212 11.59 -18.33 1.11
N VAL A 213 11.09 -17.15 0.81
CA VAL A 213 11.11 -16.00 1.73
C VAL A 213 9.70 -15.80 2.26
N TRP A 214 9.53 -15.93 3.56
CA TRP A 214 8.23 -15.89 4.20
C TRP A 214 8.10 -14.71 5.16
N LEU A 215 7.26 -13.72 4.82
CA LEU A 215 6.93 -12.58 5.69
C LEU A 215 5.61 -12.85 6.40
N THR A 216 5.68 -13.19 7.69
CA THR A 216 4.53 -13.64 8.48
C THR A 216 3.66 -12.50 9.00
N GLY A 217 4.24 -11.33 9.21
CA GLY A 217 3.67 -10.24 10.00
C GLY A 217 4.06 -10.32 11.48
N ALA A 218 4.21 -9.19 12.12
CA ALA A 218 4.68 -9.07 13.49
C ALA A 218 3.92 -9.98 14.47
N GLY A 219 4.66 -10.77 15.24
CA GLY A 219 4.13 -11.68 16.25
C GLY A 219 3.42 -12.93 15.70
N LYS A 220 3.63 -13.29 14.43
CA LYS A 220 2.96 -14.42 13.77
C LYS A 220 3.92 -15.49 13.25
N LEU A 221 5.10 -15.58 13.84
CA LEU A 221 6.08 -16.61 13.49
C LEU A 221 5.53 -18.02 13.77
N PRO A 222 5.62 -18.96 12.83
CA PRO A 222 5.22 -20.34 13.05
C PRO A 222 6.15 -21.02 14.05
N LYS A 223 5.62 -22.00 14.80
CA LYS A 223 6.39 -22.84 15.72
C LYS A 223 6.64 -24.19 15.08
N MET A 224 7.55 -24.22 14.12
CA MET A 224 7.91 -25.46 13.41
C MET A 224 9.36 -25.36 12.92
N ASP A 225 10.01 -26.51 12.77
CA ASP A 225 11.30 -26.58 12.10
C ASP A 225 11.11 -26.36 10.61
N LEU A 226 11.97 -25.54 10.02
CA LEU A 226 11.89 -25.16 8.62
C LEU A 226 13.10 -25.69 7.84
N PRO A 227 12.94 -26.02 6.54
CA PRO A 227 14.06 -26.33 5.67
C PRO A 227 15.10 -25.20 5.62
N GLU A 228 16.38 -25.54 5.39
CA GLU A 228 17.50 -24.58 5.34
C GLU A 228 17.35 -23.48 4.27
N ASN A 229 16.62 -23.78 3.20
CA ASN A 229 16.31 -22.83 2.14
C ASN A 229 15.00 -22.06 2.34
N VAL A 230 14.56 -21.91 3.58
CA VAL A 230 13.47 -21.02 3.99
C VAL A 230 14.03 -19.90 4.86
N ARG A 231 13.78 -18.66 4.47
CA ARG A 231 14.06 -17.46 5.29
C ARG A 231 12.75 -16.93 5.83
N LEU A 232 12.68 -16.86 7.14
CA LEU A 232 11.48 -16.45 7.87
C LEU A 232 11.72 -15.09 8.53
N PHE A 233 10.84 -14.12 8.22
CA PHE A 233 10.87 -12.80 8.83
C PHE A 233 9.47 -12.43 9.33
N ASP A 234 9.36 -11.77 10.45
CA ASP A 234 8.11 -11.17 10.87
C ASP A 234 7.83 -9.86 10.13
N TYR A 235 8.87 -9.09 9.81
CA TYR A 235 8.79 -7.85 9.05
C TYR A 235 10.15 -7.49 8.43
N LEU A 236 10.14 -6.88 7.25
CA LEU A 236 11.29 -6.24 6.60
C LEU A 236 10.96 -4.77 6.33
N ASP A 237 11.87 -3.85 6.59
CA ASP A 237 11.70 -2.40 6.35
C ASP A 237 12.47 -1.95 5.10
N GLN A 238 13.76 -1.74 5.23
CA GLN A 238 14.61 -1.26 4.14
C GLN A 238 14.91 -2.36 3.13
N GLU A 239 15.17 -3.56 3.61
CA GLU A 239 15.52 -4.74 2.83
C GLU A 239 14.35 -5.27 1.98
N TYR A 240 13.10 -4.91 2.34
CA TYR A 240 11.91 -5.45 1.67
C TYR A 240 11.93 -5.24 0.16
N LEU A 241 12.35 -4.05 -0.31
CA LEU A 241 12.34 -3.74 -1.74
C LEU A 241 13.48 -4.40 -2.51
N ASP A 242 14.62 -4.68 -1.84
CA ASP A 242 15.70 -5.47 -2.40
C ASP A 242 15.29 -6.94 -2.51
N VAL A 243 14.67 -7.50 -1.47
CA VAL A 243 14.12 -8.86 -1.47
C VAL A 243 13.00 -9.01 -2.52
N LEU A 244 12.12 -8.00 -2.65
CA LEU A 244 11.11 -7.98 -3.71
C LEU A 244 11.76 -7.97 -5.09
N ALA A 245 12.82 -7.19 -5.29
CA ALA A 245 13.56 -7.14 -6.54
C ALA A 245 14.31 -8.45 -6.84
N ALA A 246 14.72 -9.22 -5.83
CA ALA A 246 15.38 -10.52 -5.98
C ALA A 246 14.42 -11.69 -6.25
N ALA A 247 13.14 -11.55 -5.91
CA ALA A 247 12.16 -12.63 -6.05
C ALA A 247 11.89 -13.00 -7.52
N ASP A 248 11.81 -14.28 -7.83
CA ASP A 248 11.43 -14.79 -9.16
C ASP A 248 9.90 -14.94 -9.28
N LEU A 249 9.21 -15.11 -8.15
CA LEU A 249 7.75 -15.11 -8.06
C LEU A 249 7.31 -14.53 -6.71
N VAL A 250 6.25 -13.75 -6.71
CA VAL A 250 5.67 -13.17 -5.49
C VAL A 250 4.28 -13.74 -5.23
N VAL A 251 4.04 -14.23 -4.01
CA VAL A 251 2.69 -14.60 -3.54
C VAL A 251 2.23 -13.56 -2.55
N SER A 252 1.09 -12.92 -2.81
CA SER A 252 0.63 -11.81 -1.96
C SER A 252 -0.89 -11.72 -1.85
N ARG A 253 -1.34 -10.92 -0.88
CA ARG A 253 -2.67 -10.32 -0.90
C ARG A 253 -2.75 -9.27 -2.01
N ALA A 254 -3.97 -8.88 -2.39
CA ALA A 254 -4.22 -7.92 -3.46
C ALA A 254 -4.51 -6.49 -2.96
N GLY A 255 -3.82 -6.06 -1.90
CA GLY A 255 -3.87 -4.65 -1.48
C GLY A 255 -3.16 -3.77 -2.51
N ALA A 256 -3.76 -2.63 -2.88
CA ALA A 256 -3.28 -1.80 -3.98
C ALA A 256 -1.78 -1.45 -3.90
N ASN A 257 -1.26 -1.09 -2.71
CA ASN A 257 0.15 -0.72 -2.62
C ASN A 257 1.09 -1.90 -2.91
N ALA A 258 0.81 -3.07 -2.35
CA ALA A 258 1.60 -4.27 -2.62
C ALA A 258 1.57 -4.64 -4.12
N LEU A 259 0.39 -4.54 -4.75
CA LEU A 259 0.24 -4.77 -6.19
C LEU A 259 1.11 -3.85 -7.01
N PHE A 260 1.09 -2.54 -6.71
CA PHE A 260 1.88 -1.56 -7.45
C PHE A 260 3.38 -1.64 -7.14
N GLU A 261 3.80 -2.06 -5.93
CA GLU A 261 5.21 -2.36 -5.62
C GLU A 261 5.70 -3.59 -6.41
N ILE A 262 4.92 -4.69 -6.43
CA ILE A 262 5.21 -5.90 -7.22
C ILE A 262 5.30 -5.55 -8.71
N ALA A 263 4.36 -4.77 -9.22
CA ALA A 263 4.31 -4.34 -10.61
C ALA A 263 5.49 -3.43 -10.97
N ALA A 264 5.84 -2.46 -10.12
CA ALA A 264 7.00 -1.60 -10.31
C ALA A 264 8.32 -2.37 -10.33
N ALA A 265 8.41 -3.43 -9.51
CA ALA A 265 9.53 -4.37 -9.53
C ALA A 265 9.52 -5.32 -10.74
N SER A 266 8.49 -5.27 -11.59
CA SER A 266 8.32 -6.19 -12.73
C SER A 266 8.28 -7.66 -12.32
N ARG A 267 7.78 -7.96 -11.12
CA ARG A 267 7.75 -9.34 -10.63
C ARG A 267 6.45 -10.03 -11.00
N PRO A 268 6.52 -11.27 -11.53
CA PRO A 268 5.33 -12.10 -11.69
C PRO A 268 4.74 -12.42 -10.32
N SER A 269 3.41 -12.58 -10.26
CA SER A 269 2.75 -12.81 -8.98
C SER A 269 1.59 -13.78 -9.05
N VAL A 270 1.34 -14.43 -7.90
CA VAL A 270 0.09 -15.13 -7.57
C VAL A 270 -0.60 -14.34 -6.48
N LEU A 271 -1.80 -13.87 -6.74
CA LEU A 271 -2.58 -13.13 -5.78
C LEU A 271 -3.63 -14.02 -5.12
N ILE A 272 -3.66 -13.98 -3.79
CA ILE A 272 -4.71 -14.59 -2.99
C ILE A 272 -5.47 -13.44 -2.29
N PRO A 273 -6.46 -12.83 -2.94
CA PRO A 273 -7.17 -11.68 -2.40
C PRO A 273 -7.93 -12.03 -1.13
N LEU A 274 -8.08 -11.05 -0.23
CA LEU A 274 -8.97 -11.18 0.91
C LEU A 274 -10.40 -11.27 0.40
N PRO A 275 -11.20 -12.27 0.84
CA PRO A 275 -12.57 -12.44 0.37
C PRO A 275 -13.46 -11.22 0.63
N ALA A 276 -14.49 -11.03 -0.20
CA ALA A 276 -15.39 -9.89 -0.11
C ALA A 276 -16.13 -9.84 1.21
N GLU A 277 -16.47 -10.99 1.80
CA GLU A 277 -17.13 -11.12 3.10
C GLU A 277 -16.26 -10.60 4.26
N SER A 278 -14.95 -10.70 4.12
CA SER A 278 -13.98 -10.24 5.12
C SER A 278 -13.44 -8.83 4.85
N SER A 279 -13.80 -8.21 3.71
CA SER A 279 -13.30 -6.91 3.26
C SER A 279 -14.42 -6.07 2.61
N ARG A 280 -14.05 -5.06 1.83
CA ARG A 280 -14.98 -4.31 0.94
C ARG A 280 -15.11 -4.94 -0.45
N GLY A 281 -14.43 -6.06 -0.70
CA GLY A 281 -14.26 -6.59 -2.04
C GLY A 281 -13.18 -5.88 -2.85
N ASP A 282 -12.58 -4.82 -2.32
CA ASP A 282 -11.54 -4.01 -2.96
C ASP A 282 -10.37 -4.87 -3.46
N GLN A 283 -9.88 -5.82 -2.64
CA GLN A 283 -8.79 -6.70 -3.07
C GLN A 283 -9.19 -7.64 -4.21
N VAL A 284 -10.43 -8.12 -4.21
CA VAL A 284 -10.93 -8.98 -5.29
C VAL A 284 -11.02 -8.18 -6.60
N GLU A 285 -11.50 -6.95 -6.54
CA GLU A 285 -11.58 -6.06 -7.71
C GLU A 285 -10.20 -5.67 -8.22
N ASN A 286 -9.27 -5.30 -7.34
CA ASN A 286 -7.88 -5.00 -7.68
C ASN A 286 -7.21 -6.20 -8.36
N ALA A 287 -7.36 -7.42 -7.79
CA ALA A 287 -6.79 -8.65 -8.33
C ALA A 287 -7.32 -8.96 -9.73
N LYS A 288 -8.65 -8.88 -9.92
CA LYS A 288 -9.28 -9.10 -11.23
C LYS A 288 -8.80 -8.11 -12.29
N PHE A 289 -8.57 -6.85 -11.91
CA PHE A 289 -8.02 -5.86 -12.84
C PHE A 289 -6.63 -6.26 -13.34
N PHE A 290 -5.73 -6.65 -12.44
CA PHE A 290 -4.38 -7.10 -12.79
C PHE A 290 -4.40 -8.41 -13.58
N GLU A 291 -5.25 -9.37 -13.20
CA GLU A 291 -5.42 -10.63 -13.91
C GLU A 291 -5.90 -10.43 -15.35
N LYS A 292 -6.91 -9.57 -15.56
CA LYS A 292 -7.42 -9.22 -16.90
C LYS A 292 -6.34 -8.59 -17.79
N ALA A 293 -5.38 -7.88 -17.20
CA ALA A 293 -4.23 -7.32 -17.91
C ALA A 293 -3.11 -8.34 -18.15
N GLY A 294 -3.25 -9.59 -17.70
CA GLY A 294 -2.20 -10.61 -17.77
C GLY A 294 -1.01 -10.35 -16.85
N ALA A 295 -1.18 -9.49 -15.85
CA ALA A 295 -0.13 -9.00 -14.94
C ALA A 295 0.03 -9.84 -13.67
N THR A 296 -0.80 -10.85 -13.48
CA THR A 296 -0.80 -11.75 -12.31
C THR A 296 -1.62 -12.99 -12.60
N MET A 297 -1.48 -14.00 -11.75
CA MET A 297 -2.46 -15.08 -11.60
C MET A 297 -3.24 -14.91 -10.30
N VAL A 298 -4.54 -15.18 -10.32
CA VAL A 298 -5.39 -15.09 -9.13
C VAL A 298 -5.81 -16.47 -8.68
N MET A 299 -5.55 -16.77 -7.40
CA MET A 299 -6.07 -17.95 -6.72
C MET A 299 -7.04 -17.49 -5.62
N PRO A 300 -8.36 -17.65 -5.79
CA PRO A 300 -9.32 -17.33 -4.75
C PRO A 300 -9.03 -18.07 -3.45
N GLN A 301 -9.18 -17.40 -2.31
CA GLN A 301 -8.81 -17.97 -1.01
C GLN A 301 -9.50 -19.30 -0.73
N GLU A 302 -10.77 -19.45 -1.09
CA GLU A 302 -11.55 -20.66 -0.91
C GLU A 302 -11.08 -21.85 -1.77
N LYS A 303 -10.30 -21.59 -2.82
CA LYS A 303 -9.68 -22.60 -3.70
C LYS A 303 -8.21 -22.87 -3.34
N ALA A 304 -7.60 -22.08 -2.47
CA ALA A 304 -6.20 -22.18 -2.13
C ALA A 304 -5.95 -23.30 -1.10
N LYS A 305 -5.95 -24.54 -1.60
CA LYS A 305 -5.53 -25.71 -0.80
C LYS A 305 -4.01 -25.88 -0.87
N PRO A 306 -3.34 -26.39 0.21
CA PRO A 306 -1.88 -26.48 0.27
C PRO A 306 -1.24 -27.19 -0.92
N HIS A 307 -1.78 -28.34 -1.34
CA HIS A 307 -1.27 -29.11 -2.49
C HIS A 307 -1.42 -28.32 -3.81
N ASP A 308 -2.60 -27.76 -4.06
CA ASP A 308 -2.89 -27.05 -5.30
C ASP A 308 -2.09 -25.74 -5.39
N PHE A 309 -1.87 -25.08 -4.25
CA PHE A 309 -1.02 -23.90 -4.13
C PHE A 309 0.43 -24.22 -4.47
N ALA A 310 1.02 -25.24 -3.83
CA ALA A 310 2.39 -25.63 -4.10
C ALA A 310 2.58 -26.05 -5.56
N LYS A 311 1.64 -26.84 -6.11
CA LYS A 311 1.64 -27.25 -7.51
C LYS A 311 1.59 -26.05 -8.47
N LEU A 312 0.76 -25.06 -8.20
CA LEU A 312 0.66 -23.82 -9.01
C LEU A 312 1.98 -23.05 -9.00
N VAL A 313 2.58 -22.84 -7.82
CA VAL A 313 3.84 -22.10 -7.68
C VAL A 313 4.96 -22.80 -8.46
N ILE A 314 5.14 -24.13 -8.26
CA ILE A 314 6.17 -24.91 -8.95
C ILE A 314 5.94 -24.92 -10.47
N TRP A 315 4.68 -25.04 -10.91
CA TRP A 315 4.32 -25.00 -12.33
C TRP A 315 4.63 -23.64 -12.97
N LEU A 316 4.37 -22.54 -12.27
CA LEU A 316 4.72 -21.21 -12.78
C LEU A 316 6.25 -21.05 -12.92
N LEU A 317 7.01 -21.48 -11.93
CA LEU A 317 8.46 -21.37 -11.92
C LEU A 317 9.14 -22.25 -12.98
N SER A 318 8.47 -23.29 -13.49
CA SER A 318 9.02 -24.13 -14.58
C SER A 318 8.96 -23.49 -15.97
N ASP A 319 8.36 -22.29 -16.11
CA ASP A 319 8.20 -21.58 -17.39
C ASP A 319 8.65 -20.11 -17.27
N SER A 320 9.93 -19.88 -17.51
CA SER A 320 10.55 -18.56 -17.43
C SER A 320 9.96 -17.55 -18.42
N ALA A 321 9.53 -18.03 -19.60
CA ALA A 321 8.91 -17.16 -20.60
C ALA A 321 7.54 -16.65 -20.14
N ARG A 322 6.75 -17.50 -19.47
CA ARG A 322 5.49 -17.12 -18.85
C ARG A 322 5.72 -16.11 -17.72
N LEU A 323 6.68 -16.36 -16.83
CA LEU A 323 7.02 -15.44 -15.76
C LEU A 323 7.44 -14.06 -16.31
N ALA A 324 8.30 -14.04 -17.31
CA ALA A 324 8.72 -12.80 -17.96
C ALA A 324 7.54 -12.03 -18.58
N LYS A 325 6.60 -12.73 -19.24
CA LYS A 325 5.39 -12.13 -19.80
C LYS A 325 4.50 -11.49 -18.73
N ILE A 326 4.27 -12.20 -17.61
CA ILE A 326 3.48 -11.68 -16.49
C ILE A 326 4.16 -10.46 -15.88
N GLY A 327 5.47 -10.52 -15.61
CA GLY A 327 6.24 -9.40 -15.06
C GLY A 327 6.24 -8.17 -15.95
N ALA A 328 6.40 -8.35 -17.26
CA ALA A 328 6.33 -7.25 -18.23
C ALA A 328 4.93 -6.61 -18.27
N ALA A 329 3.88 -7.42 -18.25
CA ALA A 329 2.49 -6.92 -18.19
C ALA A 329 2.25 -6.14 -16.89
N ALA A 330 2.78 -6.62 -15.75
CA ALA A 330 2.68 -5.94 -14.47
C ALA A 330 3.35 -4.56 -14.51
N LYS A 331 4.57 -4.48 -15.04
CA LYS A 331 5.32 -3.21 -15.17
C LYS A 331 4.53 -2.14 -15.91
N ASN A 332 3.80 -2.52 -16.95
CA ASN A 332 3.00 -1.58 -17.75
C ASN A 332 1.84 -0.94 -16.95
N LEU A 333 1.44 -1.55 -15.83
CA LEU A 333 0.40 -1.01 -14.95
C LEU A 333 0.93 -0.06 -13.88
N ALA A 334 2.24 -0.03 -13.63
CA ALA A 334 2.85 0.75 -12.57
C ALA A 334 3.77 1.85 -13.15
N PRO A 335 3.24 3.08 -13.39
CA PRO A 335 4.04 4.20 -13.83
C PRO A 335 5.13 4.54 -12.78
N SER A 336 6.39 4.60 -13.19
CA SER A 336 7.51 4.89 -12.31
C SER A 336 7.53 6.33 -11.77
N ASP A 337 6.82 7.24 -12.43
CA ASP A 337 6.74 8.67 -12.13
C ASP A 337 5.47 9.08 -11.35
N ALA A 338 4.69 8.12 -10.83
CA ALA A 338 3.43 8.39 -10.13
C ALA A 338 3.60 9.41 -8.98
N ALA A 339 4.62 9.25 -8.16
CA ALA A 339 4.91 10.17 -7.05
C ALA A 339 5.23 11.59 -7.56
N GLU A 340 5.99 11.71 -8.65
CA GLU A 340 6.34 13.01 -9.26
C GLU A 340 5.12 13.67 -9.91
N ARG A 341 4.25 12.91 -10.59
CA ARG A 341 2.98 13.43 -11.14
C ARG A 341 2.11 14.02 -10.04
N ILE A 342 1.93 13.28 -8.94
CA ILE A 342 1.13 13.75 -7.80
C ILE A 342 1.79 14.98 -7.16
N ALA A 343 3.11 14.99 -6.98
CA ALA A 343 3.83 16.13 -6.45
C ALA A 343 3.63 17.39 -7.29
N LYS A 344 3.69 17.30 -8.63
CA LYS A 344 3.39 18.41 -9.54
C LYS A 344 1.97 18.94 -9.35
N ILE A 345 0.97 18.05 -9.25
CA ILE A 345 -0.43 18.43 -9.03
C ILE A 345 -0.58 19.20 -7.69
N ILE A 346 0.10 18.73 -6.63
CA ILE A 346 0.11 19.41 -5.32
C ILE A 346 0.73 20.79 -5.43
N LEU A 347 1.90 20.89 -6.07
CA LEU A 347 2.62 22.15 -6.24
C LEU A 347 1.84 23.18 -7.08
N ASP A 348 1.18 22.73 -8.14
CA ASP A 348 0.32 23.59 -8.98
C ASP A 348 -0.94 24.04 -8.24
N ALA A 349 -1.48 23.21 -7.37
CA ALA A 349 -2.63 23.60 -6.55
C ALA A 349 -2.28 24.59 -5.44
N ALA A 350 -1.00 24.70 -5.07
CA ALA A 350 -0.47 25.58 -4.04
C ALA A 350 -0.09 26.98 -4.55
N LYS A 351 -0.08 27.19 -5.87
CA LYS A 351 0.05 28.51 -6.53
C LYS A 351 -1.28 29.26 -6.48
#